data_b5629e19678550a4bcfd25b951a7b8cf
#
_entry.id   b5629e19678550a4bcfd25b951a7b8cf
#
_cell.length_a   1.000
_cell.length_b   1.000
_cell.length_c   1.000
_cell.angle_alpha   90.00
_cell.angle_beta   90.00
_cell.angle_gamma   90.00
#
_symmetry.space_group_name_H-M   'P 1'
#
loop_
_entity.id
_entity.type
_entity.pdbx_description
1 polymer ?
#
loop_
_entity_poly.entity_id
_entity_poly.type
_entity_poly.pdbx_seq_one_letter_code
_entity_poly.pdbx_strand_id
1 'polypeptide(L)'
;MPVTNGMESLEYDVVVVGAGPVGGFLAQRMCEGGATVLLLEEHAQIGRPFQCAGLVNPEAMRLTGLESTVLSPIWGARIHSPSGIPVVIGDNQEVRTWSVCRKLFDEGVVGGAMQAGADIWLSSKPVSAEEIDDHVLLSIASPEGEVSVRCKLLCGADGAHSWVRRRFKMGRPKELMIGFQVEVTGYKGEQGRLDMYTGSGYSPGFFAWAIPSGETTRIGTWSKPELMGGGSCEQLLDRLRAEPLWSERFSECREVGRFCGPIPSGLVKRPMIGRVALFGDAAGLCKP
;
A
#
# COMPACT_ATOMS: atom_id res chain seq x y z
N MET A 1 35.01 26.04 -20.35
CA MET A 1 35.00 25.54 -18.97
C MET A 1 33.63 25.86 -18.42
N PRO A 2 32.75 24.88 -18.13
CA PRO A 2 31.49 25.18 -17.44
C PRO A 2 31.81 25.47 -15.99
N VAL A 3 31.40 26.64 -15.53
CA VAL A 3 31.40 27.02 -14.11
C VAL A 3 30.39 26.16 -13.41
N THR A 4 30.81 25.14 -12.69
CA THR A 4 30.00 24.45 -11.71
C THR A 4 29.79 25.40 -10.55
N ASN A 5 28.64 26.10 -10.54
CA ASN A 5 28.14 26.68 -9.31
C ASN A 5 27.94 25.53 -8.33
N GLY A 6 28.76 25.47 -7.30
CA GLY A 6 28.65 24.52 -6.21
C GLY A 6 27.36 24.82 -5.43
N MET A 7 26.23 24.23 -5.84
CA MET A 7 25.12 24.07 -4.91
C MET A 7 25.59 23.12 -3.83
N GLU A 8 25.66 23.59 -2.57
CA GLU A 8 25.86 22.73 -1.43
C GLU A 8 24.77 21.66 -1.45
N SER A 9 25.15 20.39 -1.54
CA SER A 9 24.21 19.28 -1.44
C SER A 9 23.84 19.09 0.02
N LEU A 10 22.54 18.94 0.30
CA LEU A 10 22.09 18.52 1.62
C LEU A 10 22.56 17.09 1.90
N GLU A 11 22.90 16.79 3.13
CA GLU A 11 23.46 15.47 3.51
C GLU A 11 22.54 14.78 4.53
N TYR A 12 22.24 13.50 4.26
CA TYR A 12 21.50 12.62 5.16
C TYR A 12 22.19 11.26 5.26
N ASP A 13 21.98 10.55 6.35
CA ASP A 13 22.37 9.15 6.43
C ASP A 13 21.50 8.29 5.53
N VAL A 14 20.18 8.56 5.53
CA VAL A 14 19.21 7.79 4.77
C VAL A 14 18.24 8.70 4.04
N VAL A 15 17.97 8.39 2.76
CA VAL A 15 16.83 8.92 2.03
C VAL A 15 15.83 7.80 1.79
N VAL A 16 14.59 8.00 2.22
CA VAL A 16 13.47 7.08 1.98
C VAL A 16 12.54 7.70 0.94
N VAL A 17 12.28 6.99 -0.15
CA VAL A 17 11.37 7.42 -1.21
C VAL A 17 10.03 6.72 -1.04
N GLY A 18 8.96 7.50 -0.82
CA GLY A 18 7.58 7.05 -0.57
C GLY A 18 7.21 7.09 0.91
N ALA A 19 6.28 7.99 1.27
CA ALA A 19 5.76 8.17 2.62
C ALA A 19 4.45 7.38 2.87
N GLY A 20 4.35 6.19 2.30
CA GLY A 20 3.35 5.21 2.71
C GLY A 20 3.70 4.57 4.07
N PRO A 21 2.89 3.63 4.57
CA PRO A 21 3.09 3.04 5.90
C PRO A 21 4.44 2.36 6.07
N VAL A 22 4.97 1.74 4.99
CA VAL A 22 6.29 1.09 5.04
C VAL A 22 7.40 2.12 5.11
N GLY A 23 7.35 3.17 4.28
CA GLY A 23 8.38 4.22 4.26
C GLY A 23 8.38 5.06 5.53
N GLY A 24 7.19 5.44 6.03
CA GLY A 24 7.05 6.16 7.29
C GLY A 24 7.59 5.36 8.48
N PHE A 25 7.19 4.09 8.61
CA PHE A 25 7.70 3.23 9.69
C PHE A 25 9.22 2.99 9.60
N LEU A 26 9.74 2.79 8.38
CA LEU A 26 11.18 2.65 8.15
C LEU A 26 11.92 3.92 8.58
N ALA A 27 11.45 5.10 8.16
CA ALA A 27 12.05 6.38 8.53
C ALA A 27 12.08 6.58 10.05
N GLN A 28 10.95 6.27 10.74
CA GLN A 28 10.88 6.32 12.19
C GLN A 28 11.95 5.43 12.83
N ARG A 29 12.05 4.15 12.42
CA ARG A 29 13.01 3.19 13.00
C ARG A 29 14.45 3.59 12.74
N MET A 30 14.75 4.20 11.58
CA MET A 30 16.09 4.70 11.27
C MET A 30 16.46 5.92 12.15
N CYS A 31 15.54 6.86 12.35
CA CYS A 31 15.74 8.00 13.25
C CYS A 31 15.94 7.56 14.71
N GLU A 32 15.14 6.61 15.19
CA GLU A 32 15.29 6.02 16.52
C GLU A 32 16.65 5.32 16.70
N GLY A 33 17.25 4.83 15.60
CA GLY A 33 18.61 4.31 15.54
C GLY A 33 19.71 5.38 15.45
N GLY A 34 19.36 6.67 15.46
CA GLY A 34 20.28 7.81 15.42
C GLY A 34 20.68 8.28 14.02
N ALA A 35 20.03 7.79 12.96
CA ALA A 35 20.29 8.25 11.59
C ALA A 35 19.56 9.58 11.30
N THR A 36 20.17 10.46 10.51
CA THR A 36 19.50 11.58 9.88
C THR A 36 18.74 11.06 8.65
N VAL A 37 17.41 11.32 8.57
CA VAL A 37 16.54 10.74 7.55
C VAL A 37 15.75 11.81 6.82
N LEU A 38 15.78 11.74 5.48
CA LEU A 38 14.85 12.46 4.62
C LEU A 38 13.82 11.48 4.04
N LEU A 39 12.54 11.74 4.28
CA LEU A 39 11.42 11.00 3.72
C LEU A 39 10.74 11.82 2.62
N LEU A 40 10.70 11.28 1.40
CA LEU A 40 10.12 11.93 0.22
C LEU A 40 8.73 11.38 -0.08
N GLU A 41 7.80 12.28 -0.42
CA GLU A 41 6.47 11.93 -0.91
C GLU A 41 6.12 12.75 -2.15
N GLU A 42 5.72 12.09 -3.23
CA GLU A 42 5.38 12.75 -4.49
C GLU A 42 4.06 13.52 -4.44
N HIS A 43 3.15 13.15 -3.53
CA HIS A 43 1.86 13.80 -3.36
C HIS A 43 1.92 14.91 -2.32
N ALA A 44 0.95 15.84 -2.39
CA ALA A 44 0.83 16.93 -1.44
C ALA A 44 0.23 16.51 -0.08
N GLN A 45 -0.28 15.29 0.01
CA GLN A 45 -0.93 14.74 1.22
C GLN A 45 -0.56 13.29 1.42
N ILE A 46 -0.25 12.92 2.65
CA ILE A 46 -0.02 11.53 3.05
C ILE A 46 -1.34 10.74 2.95
N GLY A 47 -1.23 9.45 2.57
CA GLY A 47 -2.38 8.55 2.47
C GLY A 47 -3.33 8.84 1.32
N ARG A 48 -2.92 9.65 0.36
CA ARG A 48 -3.65 9.94 -0.87
C ARG A 48 -2.77 9.77 -2.11
N PRO A 49 -3.30 9.20 -3.23
CA PRO A 49 -4.63 8.58 -3.37
C PRO A 49 -4.77 7.30 -2.52
N PHE A 50 -6.01 6.97 -2.13
CA PHE A 50 -6.30 5.75 -1.38
C PHE A 50 -6.17 4.51 -2.30
N GLN A 51 -5.39 3.50 -1.90
CA GLN A 51 -5.02 2.38 -2.78
C GLN A 51 -5.00 1.02 -2.10
N CYS A 52 -5.67 0.84 -0.96
CA CYS A 52 -5.57 -0.39 -0.18
C CYS A 52 -6.91 -0.81 0.42
N ALA A 53 -7.10 -2.12 0.63
CA ALA A 53 -8.25 -2.65 1.38
C ALA A 53 -8.31 -2.18 2.85
N GLY A 54 -7.16 -1.75 3.40
CA GLY A 54 -7.10 -1.13 4.72
C GLY A 54 -7.16 -2.14 5.87
N LEU A 55 -6.77 -3.38 5.64
CA LEU A 55 -6.67 -4.37 6.71
C LEU A 55 -5.29 -4.31 7.38
N VAL A 56 -5.27 -4.21 8.70
CA VAL A 56 -4.05 -4.16 9.53
C VAL A 56 -4.12 -5.30 10.54
N ASN A 57 -3.09 -6.14 10.56
CA ASN A 57 -3.02 -7.27 11.49
C ASN A 57 -2.62 -6.81 12.91
N PRO A 58 -2.82 -7.67 13.95
CA PRO A 58 -2.51 -7.32 15.34
C PRO A 58 -1.07 -6.87 15.57
N GLU A 59 -0.12 -7.50 14.91
CA GLU A 59 1.29 -7.15 15.09
C GLU A 59 1.61 -5.75 14.54
N ALA A 60 1.16 -5.44 13.32
CA ALA A 60 1.34 -4.12 12.73
C ALA A 60 0.64 -3.04 13.56
N MET A 61 -0.55 -3.30 14.08
CA MET A 61 -1.24 -2.38 14.97
C MET A 61 -0.45 -2.14 16.26
N ARG A 62 0.04 -3.21 16.91
CA ARG A 62 0.87 -3.10 18.11
C ARG A 62 2.18 -2.33 17.87
N LEU A 63 2.79 -2.49 16.71
CA LEU A 63 4.03 -1.80 16.33
C LEU A 63 3.82 -0.30 16.08
N THR A 64 2.64 0.08 15.62
CA THR A 64 2.34 1.47 15.27
C THR A 64 1.57 2.23 16.36
N GLY A 65 0.81 1.54 17.21
CA GLY A 65 0.00 2.16 18.27
C GLY A 65 -1.12 3.06 17.73
N LEU A 66 -1.66 2.73 16.54
CA LEU A 66 -2.62 3.58 15.84
C LEU A 66 -4.07 3.07 15.89
N GLU A 67 -4.47 2.51 17.04
CA GLU A 67 -5.82 1.99 17.29
C GLU A 67 -6.91 3.05 17.07
N SER A 68 -6.59 4.33 17.23
CA SER A 68 -7.52 5.45 16.97
C SER A 68 -7.95 5.55 15.50
N THR A 69 -7.26 4.88 14.59
CA THR A 69 -7.58 4.86 13.15
C THR A 69 -8.51 3.71 12.75
N VAL A 70 -8.87 2.84 13.71
CA VAL A 70 -9.72 1.67 13.48
C VAL A 70 -11.14 2.12 13.13
N LEU A 71 -11.65 1.56 12.04
CA LEU A 71 -13.04 1.71 11.59
C LEU A 71 -13.90 0.52 12.05
N SER A 72 -13.37 -0.69 11.93
CA SER A 72 -14.06 -1.90 12.36
C SER A 72 -13.07 -2.96 12.83
N PRO A 73 -13.30 -3.58 13.99
CA PRO A 73 -12.63 -4.82 14.35
C PRO A 73 -13.18 -5.98 13.53
N ILE A 74 -12.30 -6.89 13.12
CA ILE A 74 -12.67 -8.08 12.34
C ILE A 74 -12.25 -9.32 13.12
N TRP A 75 -13.23 -10.12 13.53
CA TRP A 75 -13.01 -11.36 14.31
C TRP A 75 -12.87 -12.61 13.43
N GLY A 76 -13.32 -12.53 12.16
CA GLY A 76 -13.26 -13.68 11.29
C GLY A 76 -13.78 -13.39 9.89
N ALA A 77 -14.06 -14.48 9.16
CA ALA A 77 -14.57 -14.39 7.80
C ALA A 77 -15.68 -15.39 7.54
N ARG A 78 -16.56 -15.05 6.60
CA ARG A 78 -17.50 -15.96 5.97
C ARG A 78 -17.04 -16.18 4.55
N ILE A 79 -16.64 -17.40 4.23
CA ILE A 79 -16.18 -17.79 2.90
C ILE A 79 -17.36 -18.42 2.16
N HIS A 80 -17.78 -17.80 1.10
CA HIS A 80 -18.86 -18.26 0.23
C HIS A 80 -18.29 -19.09 -0.92
N SER A 81 -18.71 -20.35 -1.00
CA SER A 81 -18.41 -21.22 -2.14
C SER A 81 -19.24 -20.83 -3.37
N PRO A 82 -18.85 -21.22 -4.58
CA PRO A 82 -19.65 -20.99 -5.79
C PRO A 82 -21.06 -21.58 -5.75
N SER A 83 -21.30 -22.60 -4.90
CA SER A 83 -22.62 -23.22 -4.69
C SER A 83 -23.45 -22.53 -3.61
N GLY A 84 -22.96 -21.43 -3.01
CA GLY A 84 -23.68 -20.70 -1.97
C GLY A 84 -23.48 -21.21 -0.55
N ILE A 85 -22.78 -22.33 -0.36
CA ILE A 85 -22.53 -22.89 0.98
C ILE A 85 -21.44 -22.07 1.67
N PRO A 86 -21.73 -21.44 2.84
CA PRO A 86 -20.74 -20.66 3.56
C PRO A 86 -19.91 -21.54 4.51
N VAL A 87 -18.63 -21.18 4.64
CA VAL A 87 -17.77 -21.63 5.74
C VAL A 87 -17.44 -20.42 6.60
N VAL A 88 -17.72 -20.51 7.91
CA VAL A 88 -17.44 -19.43 8.85
C VAL A 88 -16.19 -19.77 9.63
N ILE A 89 -15.24 -18.85 9.70
CA ILE A 89 -14.01 -18.93 10.49
C ILE A 89 -13.93 -17.77 11.47
N GLY A 90 -13.34 -18.04 12.65
CA GLY A 90 -13.27 -17.07 13.76
C GLY A 90 -14.50 -17.14 14.65
N ASP A 91 -14.32 -16.85 15.94
CA ASP A 91 -15.27 -17.10 17.04
C ASP A 91 -15.75 -15.84 17.76
N ASN A 92 -15.42 -14.65 17.29
CA ASN A 92 -15.72 -13.35 17.92
C ASN A 92 -15.06 -13.14 19.30
N GLN A 93 -14.06 -13.93 19.67
CA GLN A 93 -13.34 -13.78 20.94
C GLN A 93 -12.03 -13.01 20.76
N GLU A 94 -11.43 -13.13 19.57
CA GLU A 94 -10.16 -12.51 19.27
C GLU A 94 -10.22 -11.75 17.94
N VAL A 95 -9.77 -10.48 17.95
CA VAL A 95 -9.66 -9.68 16.72
C VAL A 95 -8.53 -10.25 15.87
N ARG A 96 -8.85 -10.66 14.65
CA ARG A 96 -7.90 -11.21 13.67
C ARG A 96 -7.23 -10.14 12.80
N THR A 97 -7.95 -9.05 12.58
CA THR A 97 -7.45 -7.90 11.82
C THR A 97 -8.36 -6.70 12.08
N TRP A 98 -7.90 -5.51 11.76
CA TRP A 98 -8.71 -4.30 11.79
C TRP A 98 -8.86 -3.71 10.40
N SER A 99 -10.05 -3.25 10.08
CA SER A 99 -10.25 -2.29 9.00
C SER A 99 -9.94 -0.91 9.54
N VAL A 100 -9.05 -0.16 8.87
CA VAL A 100 -8.60 1.17 9.31
C VAL A 100 -8.90 2.25 8.27
N CYS A 101 -8.99 3.48 8.74
CA CYS A 101 -8.90 4.65 7.87
C CYS A 101 -7.45 4.81 7.41
N ARG A 102 -7.13 4.37 6.18
CA ARG A 102 -5.76 4.39 5.65
C ARG A 102 -5.15 5.78 5.61
N LYS A 103 -5.96 6.81 5.35
CA LYS A 103 -5.46 8.18 5.40
C LYS A 103 -4.90 8.51 6.79
N LEU A 104 -5.72 8.32 7.83
CA LEU A 104 -5.30 8.60 9.20
C LEU A 104 -4.20 7.67 9.69
N PHE A 105 -4.23 6.40 9.28
CA PHE A 105 -3.19 5.43 9.62
C PHE A 105 -1.84 5.82 9.01
N ASP A 106 -1.81 6.14 7.72
CA ASP A 106 -0.58 6.54 7.02
C ASP A 106 -0.05 7.88 7.56
N GLU A 107 -0.95 8.86 7.81
CA GLU A 107 -0.59 10.12 8.47
C GLU A 107 -0.02 9.89 9.88
N GLY A 108 -0.58 8.97 10.65
CA GLY A 108 -0.10 8.62 11.98
C GLY A 108 1.30 7.98 11.95
N VAL A 109 1.53 7.04 11.03
CA VAL A 109 2.87 6.42 10.86
C VAL A 109 3.92 7.45 10.47
N VAL A 110 3.60 8.35 9.53
CA VAL A 110 4.51 9.43 9.12
C VAL A 110 4.69 10.44 10.26
N GLY A 111 3.65 10.73 11.02
CA GLY A 111 3.73 11.54 12.24
C GLY A 111 4.72 10.98 13.27
N GLY A 112 4.77 9.64 13.41
CA GLY A 112 5.78 8.96 14.22
C GLY A 112 7.20 9.18 13.70
N ALA A 113 7.40 9.16 12.38
CA ALA A 113 8.69 9.47 11.78
C ALA A 113 9.13 10.93 12.04
N MET A 114 8.21 11.88 11.91
CA MET A 114 8.46 13.30 12.24
C MET A 114 8.86 13.46 13.71
N GLN A 115 8.13 12.84 14.63
CA GLN A 115 8.42 12.90 16.06
C GLN A 115 9.78 12.28 16.39
N ALA A 116 10.21 11.27 15.63
CA ALA A 116 11.53 10.66 15.74
C ALA A 116 12.64 11.51 15.11
N GLY A 117 12.33 12.60 14.40
CA GLY A 117 13.29 13.55 13.83
C GLY A 117 13.51 13.40 12.33
N ALA A 118 12.65 12.71 11.58
CA ALA A 118 12.74 12.65 10.13
C ALA A 118 12.30 13.98 9.49
N ASP A 119 13.07 14.46 8.52
CA ASP A 119 12.64 15.52 7.61
C ASP A 119 11.70 14.93 6.55
N ILE A 120 10.58 15.61 6.29
CA ILE A 120 9.57 15.13 5.33
C ILE A 120 9.33 16.18 4.26
N TRP A 121 9.55 15.78 3.00
CA TRP A 121 9.28 16.64 1.85
C TRP A 121 8.09 16.08 1.07
N LEU A 122 6.96 16.81 1.11
CA LEU A 122 5.78 16.55 0.29
C LEU A 122 5.93 17.16 -1.10
N SER A 123 5.12 16.70 -2.06
CA SER A 123 5.18 17.12 -3.46
C SER A 123 6.59 17.03 -4.04
N SER A 124 7.38 16.07 -3.55
CA SER A 124 8.81 15.94 -3.86
C SER A 124 9.13 14.53 -4.33
N LYS A 125 9.85 14.44 -5.45
CA LYS A 125 10.20 13.13 -6.05
C LYS A 125 11.61 13.15 -6.61
N PRO A 126 12.34 12.02 -6.57
CA PRO A 126 13.64 11.91 -7.20
C PRO A 126 13.49 11.93 -8.73
N VAL A 127 14.34 12.71 -9.39
CA VAL A 127 14.44 12.79 -10.87
C VAL A 127 15.68 12.08 -11.37
N SER A 128 16.76 12.09 -10.59
CA SER A 128 17.93 11.27 -10.84
C SER A 128 18.51 10.72 -9.54
N ALA A 129 19.25 9.63 -9.64
CA ALA A 129 20.06 9.09 -8.55
C ALA A 129 21.23 8.31 -9.14
N GLU A 130 22.40 8.42 -8.53
CA GLU A 130 23.60 7.69 -8.90
C GLU A 130 24.37 7.31 -7.65
N GLU A 131 24.85 6.06 -7.59
CA GLU A 131 25.76 5.62 -6.54
C GLU A 131 27.17 6.03 -6.93
N ILE A 132 27.84 6.80 -6.07
CA ILE A 132 29.18 7.34 -6.27
C ILE A 132 30.01 6.99 -5.04
N ASP A 133 30.99 6.12 -5.21
CA ASP A 133 31.91 5.66 -4.14
C ASP A 133 31.18 5.28 -2.84
N ASP A 134 31.09 6.19 -1.88
CA ASP A 134 30.60 5.94 -0.52
C ASP A 134 29.18 6.50 -0.26
N HIS A 135 28.52 7.05 -1.27
CA HIS A 135 27.19 7.68 -1.14
C HIS A 135 26.32 7.50 -2.38
N VAL A 136 25.05 7.85 -2.25
CA VAL A 136 24.12 8.03 -3.37
C VAL A 136 23.85 9.53 -3.51
N LEU A 137 24.06 10.06 -4.71
CA LEU A 137 23.71 11.43 -5.07
C LEU A 137 22.35 11.41 -5.76
N LEU A 138 21.39 12.19 -5.22
CA LEU A 138 20.06 12.36 -5.79
C LEU A 138 19.88 13.80 -6.26
N SER A 139 19.13 13.95 -7.36
CA SER A 139 18.43 15.19 -7.67
C SER A 139 16.95 15.00 -7.41
N ILE A 140 16.36 15.92 -6.67
CA ILE A 140 14.97 15.86 -6.19
C ILE A 140 14.23 17.09 -6.73
N ALA A 141 13.16 16.86 -7.48
CA ALA A 141 12.22 17.92 -7.83
C ALA A 141 11.31 18.19 -6.63
N SER A 142 11.29 19.41 -6.16
CA SER A 142 10.44 19.91 -5.06
C SER A 142 9.63 21.13 -5.53
N PRO A 143 8.64 21.59 -4.76
CA PRO A 143 7.91 22.83 -5.07
C PRO A 143 8.79 24.08 -5.17
N GLU A 144 9.94 24.07 -4.50
CA GLU A 144 10.89 25.19 -4.47
C GLU A 144 11.95 25.11 -5.59
N GLY A 145 11.95 24.00 -6.35
CA GLY A 145 12.90 23.75 -7.44
C GLY A 145 13.63 22.42 -7.28
N GLU A 146 14.67 22.24 -8.07
CA GLU A 146 15.49 21.03 -8.04
C GLU A 146 16.61 21.17 -7.00
N VAL A 147 16.70 20.18 -6.11
CA VAL A 147 17.65 20.15 -4.98
C VAL A 147 18.54 18.93 -5.08
N SER A 148 19.84 19.10 -4.84
CA SER A 148 20.82 18.02 -4.77
C SER A 148 20.92 17.50 -3.33
N VAL A 149 20.81 16.16 -3.14
CA VAL A 149 20.89 15.51 -1.84
C VAL A 149 21.86 14.34 -1.92
N ARG A 150 22.73 14.21 -0.91
CA ARG A 150 23.63 13.06 -0.72
C ARG A 150 23.11 12.19 0.43
N CYS A 151 23.16 10.87 0.27
CA CYS A 151 22.86 9.95 1.38
C CYS A 151 23.77 8.72 1.38
N LYS A 152 23.97 8.12 2.55
CA LYS A 152 24.72 6.89 2.70
C LYS A 152 23.91 5.66 2.25
N LEU A 153 22.57 5.72 2.38
CA LEU A 153 21.65 4.67 2.00
C LEU A 153 20.39 5.26 1.35
N LEU A 154 20.01 4.74 0.19
CA LEU A 154 18.76 5.06 -0.48
C LEU A 154 17.76 3.90 -0.30
N CYS A 155 16.60 4.18 0.28
CA CYS A 155 15.54 3.23 0.51
C CYS A 155 14.34 3.51 -0.39
N GLY A 156 13.98 2.56 -1.27
CA GLY A 156 12.77 2.64 -2.09
C GLY A 156 11.61 1.97 -1.34
N ALA A 157 10.65 2.77 -0.87
CA ALA A 157 9.37 2.35 -0.31
C ALA A 157 8.20 2.96 -1.13
N ASP A 158 8.45 3.21 -2.40
CA ASP A 158 7.68 3.97 -3.37
C ASP A 158 6.68 3.11 -4.17
N GLY A 159 6.18 2.06 -3.52
CA GLY A 159 5.04 1.28 -3.97
C GLY A 159 5.28 0.42 -5.20
N ALA A 160 4.18 -0.08 -5.77
CA ALA A 160 4.20 -1.06 -6.86
C ALA A 160 4.90 -0.54 -8.13
N HIS A 161 4.80 0.76 -8.41
CA HIS A 161 5.44 1.42 -9.54
C HIS A 161 6.84 1.98 -9.23
N SER A 162 7.51 1.46 -8.22
CA SER A 162 8.76 1.96 -7.68
C SER A 162 9.71 2.55 -8.74
N TRP A 163 10.01 3.84 -8.58
CA TRP A 163 11.00 4.56 -9.36
C TRP A 163 12.41 4.06 -9.00
N VAL A 164 12.69 3.86 -7.71
CA VAL A 164 14.00 3.38 -7.22
C VAL A 164 14.33 2.03 -7.84
N ARG A 165 13.38 1.08 -7.81
CA ARG A 165 13.55 -0.24 -8.42
C ARG A 165 13.92 -0.16 -9.91
N ARG A 166 13.23 0.69 -10.67
CA ARG A 166 13.48 0.86 -12.10
C ARG A 166 14.81 1.56 -12.37
N ARG A 167 15.10 2.61 -11.61
CA ARG A 167 16.34 3.39 -11.76
C ARG A 167 17.59 2.54 -11.60
N PHE A 168 17.60 1.66 -10.59
CA PHE A 168 18.73 0.79 -10.29
C PHE A 168 18.62 -0.63 -10.89
N LYS A 169 17.65 -0.88 -11.77
CA LYS A 169 17.47 -2.16 -12.49
C LYS A 169 17.43 -3.36 -11.54
N MET A 170 16.73 -3.27 -10.42
CA MET A 170 16.72 -4.27 -9.36
C MET A 170 15.83 -5.49 -9.64
N GLY A 171 15.22 -5.54 -10.82
CA GLY A 171 14.33 -6.61 -11.27
C GLY A 171 12.85 -6.26 -11.14
N ARG A 172 12.00 -7.26 -11.34
CA ARG A 172 10.54 -7.14 -11.22
C ARG A 172 10.03 -8.11 -10.15
N PRO A 173 8.93 -7.82 -9.46
CA PRO A 173 8.21 -8.81 -8.66
C PRO A 173 7.88 -10.05 -9.49
N LYS A 174 7.78 -11.21 -8.85
CA LYS A 174 7.50 -12.47 -9.55
C LYS A 174 6.11 -12.47 -10.19
N GLU A 175 5.16 -11.85 -9.51
CA GLU A 175 3.78 -11.76 -9.95
C GLU A 175 3.28 -10.32 -9.82
N LEU A 176 2.41 -9.93 -10.74
CA LEU A 176 1.71 -8.66 -10.70
C LEU A 176 0.23 -8.95 -10.90
N MET A 177 -0.55 -8.73 -9.85
CA MET A 177 -2.00 -8.78 -9.93
C MET A 177 -2.56 -7.37 -10.07
N ILE A 178 -3.80 -7.28 -10.52
CA ILE A 178 -4.57 -6.04 -10.58
C ILE A 178 -5.73 -6.17 -9.62
N GLY A 179 -5.88 -5.21 -8.70
CA GLY A 179 -7.00 -5.10 -7.80
C GLY A 179 -7.95 -3.98 -8.22
N PHE A 180 -9.25 -4.21 -8.04
CA PHE A 180 -10.28 -3.19 -8.15
C PHE A 180 -11.20 -3.27 -6.93
N GLN A 181 -11.50 -2.13 -6.33
CA GLN A 181 -12.33 -2.03 -5.14
C GLN A 181 -13.22 -0.80 -5.22
N VAL A 182 -14.43 -0.95 -4.74
CA VAL A 182 -15.36 0.15 -4.48
C VAL A 182 -15.63 0.25 -2.98
N GLU A 183 -15.87 1.44 -2.50
CA GLU A 183 -16.39 1.71 -1.17
C GLU A 183 -17.87 2.03 -1.30
N VAL A 184 -18.72 1.33 -0.54
CA VAL A 184 -20.17 1.44 -0.66
C VAL A 184 -20.84 1.63 0.70
N THR A 185 -22.02 2.25 0.71
CA THR A 185 -23.00 2.11 1.81
C THR A 185 -24.04 1.07 1.42
N GLY A 186 -24.81 0.55 2.38
CA GLY A 186 -25.99 -0.32 2.13
C GLY A 186 -25.68 -1.78 1.81
N TYR A 187 -24.43 -2.24 1.97
CA TYR A 187 -24.12 -3.67 1.86
C TYR A 187 -24.71 -4.46 3.03
N LYS A 188 -25.40 -5.58 2.72
CA LYS A 188 -26.06 -6.44 3.72
C LYS A 188 -25.13 -7.56 4.20
N GLY A 189 -24.09 -7.20 4.95
CA GLY A 189 -23.15 -8.11 5.57
C GLY A 189 -23.22 -8.11 7.09
N GLU A 190 -22.50 -9.02 7.73
CA GLU A 190 -22.36 -9.09 9.18
C GLU A 190 -21.21 -8.15 9.62
N GLN A 191 -21.48 -7.30 10.60
CA GLN A 191 -20.43 -6.49 11.21
C GLN A 191 -19.38 -7.36 11.89
N GLY A 192 -18.10 -6.96 11.78
CA GLY A 192 -16.99 -7.70 12.37
C GLY A 192 -16.57 -8.98 11.62
N ARG A 193 -17.17 -9.29 10.48
CA ARG A 193 -16.75 -10.39 9.60
C ARG A 193 -16.51 -9.95 8.19
N LEU A 194 -15.46 -10.50 7.58
CA LEU A 194 -15.25 -10.37 6.14
C LEU A 194 -16.21 -11.34 5.42
N ASP A 195 -16.87 -10.90 4.37
CA ASP A 195 -17.42 -11.81 3.38
C ASP A 195 -16.37 -12.04 2.29
N MET A 196 -16.04 -13.29 2.01
CA MET A 196 -15.10 -13.71 0.98
C MET A 196 -15.84 -14.58 -0.04
N TYR A 197 -15.83 -14.17 -1.31
CA TYR A 197 -16.53 -14.86 -2.38
C TYR A 197 -15.53 -15.58 -3.27
N THR A 198 -15.67 -16.89 -3.41
CA THR A 198 -14.80 -17.73 -4.24
C THR A 198 -15.54 -18.19 -5.49
N GLY A 199 -14.87 -18.18 -6.63
CA GLY A 199 -15.43 -18.65 -7.89
C GLY A 199 -14.75 -18.01 -9.09
N SER A 200 -14.45 -18.82 -10.11
CA SER A 200 -13.72 -18.36 -11.31
C SER A 200 -14.50 -17.32 -12.14
N GLY A 201 -15.82 -17.23 -11.96
CA GLY A 201 -16.67 -16.25 -12.68
C GLY A 201 -16.43 -14.81 -12.23
N TYR A 202 -16.04 -14.58 -10.98
CA TYR A 202 -15.90 -13.25 -10.38
C TYR A 202 -14.60 -13.04 -9.55
N SER A 203 -13.84 -14.11 -9.31
CA SER A 203 -12.54 -14.01 -8.63
C SER A 203 -11.57 -15.11 -9.07
N PRO A 204 -11.20 -15.16 -10.37
CA PRO A 204 -10.35 -16.22 -10.90
C PRO A 204 -8.96 -16.18 -10.26
N GLY A 205 -8.58 -17.30 -9.63
CA GLY A 205 -7.29 -17.48 -8.97
C GLY A 205 -7.19 -16.91 -7.56
N PHE A 206 -8.29 -16.30 -7.04
CA PHE A 206 -8.31 -15.75 -5.68
C PHE A 206 -9.74 -15.72 -5.09
N PHE A 207 -10.07 -14.65 -4.35
CA PHE A 207 -11.42 -14.37 -3.84
C PHE A 207 -11.78 -12.89 -4.03
N ALA A 208 -13.07 -12.62 -4.10
CA ALA A 208 -13.58 -11.25 -3.92
C ALA A 208 -13.95 -11.06 -2.44
N TRP A 209 -13.92 -9.82 -1.97
CA TRP A 209 -14.16 -9.48 -0.56
C TRP A 209 -15.24 -8.43 -0.40
N ALA A 210 -15.89 -8.46 0.77
CA ALA A 210 -16.60 -7.34 1.34
C ALA A 210 -16.11 -7.14 2.78
N ILE A 211 -15.48 -5.98 3.04
CA ILE A 211 -14.80 -5.64 4.29
C ILE A 211 -15.60 -4.55 5.00
N PRO A 212 -16.19 -4.82 6.18
CA PRO A 212 -16.79 -3.78 7.00
C PRO A 212 -15.77 -2.68 7.35
N SER A 213 -16.12 -1.43 7.14
CA SER A 213 -15.22 -0.28 7.32
C SER A 213 -15.98 0.91 7.91
N GLY A 214 -16.43 0.77 9.18
CA GLY A 214 -17.32 1.73 9.82
C GLY A 214 -18.71 1.69 9.21
N GLU A 215 -19.18 2.83 8.71
CA GLU A 215 -20.48 2.96 8.04
C GLU A 215 -20.47 2.52 6.57
N THR A 216 -19.30 2.22 6.05
CA THR A 216 -19.13 1.74 4.68
C THR A 216 -18.65 0.29 4.63
N THR A 217 -18.68 -0.29 3.45
CA THR A 217 -18.08 -1.60 3.16
C THR A 217 -17.21 -1.46 1.92
N ARG A 218 -15.99 -1.98 2.00
CA ARG A 218 -15.07 -2.06 0.87
C ARG A 218 -15.27 -3.38 0.16
N ILE A 219 -15.75 -3.32 -1.08
CA ILE A 219 -16.03 -4.48 -1.90
C ILE A 219 -15.04 -4.51 -3.06
N GLY A 220 -14.35 -5.62 -3.25
CA GLY A 220 -13.35 -5.70 -4.30
C GLY A 220 -13.00 -7.11 -4.72
N THR A 221 -12.19 -7.18 -5.74
CA THR A 221 -11.54 -8.41 -6.21
C THR A 221 -10.19 -8.07 -6.80
N TRP A 222 -9.34 -9.08 -6.93
CA TRP A 222 -8.12 -8.97 -7.72
C TRP A 222 -7.86 -10.27 -8.48
N SER A 223 -7.14 -10.15 -9.57
CA SER A 223 -6.75 -11.30 -10.38
C SER A 223 -5.47 -11.03 -11.14
N LYS A 224 -4.89 -12.10 -11.65
CA LYS A 224 -3.80 -12.01 -12.63
C LYS A 224 -4.39 -11.66 -14.00
N PRO A 225 -3.74 -10.77 -14.78
CA PRO A 225 -4.22 -10.39 -16.11
C PRO A 225 -4.54 -11.58 -17.03
N GLU A 226 -3.72 -12.63 -17.00
CA GLU A 226 -3.89 -13.83 -17.80
C GLU A 226 -5.12 -14.66 -17.43
N LEU A 227 -5.65 -14.52 -16.21
CA LEU A 227 -6.85 -15.23 -15.77
C LEU A 227 -8.14 -14.48 -16.06
N MET A 228 -8.07 -13.21 -16.46
CA MET A 228 -9.24 -12.37 -16.72
C MET A 228 -9.81 -12.53 -18.13
N GLY A 229 -9.14 -13.27 -19.05
CA GLY A 229 -9.63 -13.50 -20.41
C GLY A 229 -9.87 -12.23 -21.24
N GLY A 230 -9.06 -11.18 -21.00
CA GLY A 230 -9.21 -9.87 -21.65
C GLY A 230 -10.21 -8.92 -20.97
N GLY A 231 -10.87 -9.36 -19.89
CA GLY A 231 -11.75 -8.52 -19.08
C GLY A 231 -10.99 -7.71 -18.02
N SER A 232 -11.73 -7.07 -17.12
CA SER A 232 -11.20 -6.27 -16.01
C SER A 232 -11.70 -6.76 -14.65
N CYS A 233 -10.99 -6.38 -13.57
CA CYS A 233 -11.48 -6.65 -12.21
C CYS A 233 -12.79 -5.93 -11.89
N GLU A 234 -13.06 -4.79 -12.51
CA GLU A 234 -14.36 -4.11 -12.41
C GLU A 234 -15.48 -5.01 -12.95
N GLN A 235 -15.32 -5.57 -14.15
CA GLN A 235 -16.30 -6.51 -14.74
C GLN A 235 -16.46 -7.78 -13.90
N LEU A 236 -15.40 -8.27 -13.25
CA LEU A 236 -15.50 -9.39 -12.32
C LEU A 236 -16.35 -9.02 -11.10
N LEU A 237 -16.17 -7.83 -10.56
CA LEU A 237 -16.96 -7.34 -9.45
C LEU A 237 -18.42 -7.12 -9.81
N ASP A 238 -18.70 -6.62 -11.02
CA ASP A 238 -20.08 -6.47 -11.54
C ASP A 238 -20.78 -7.83 -11.66
N ARG A 239 -20.06 -8.86 -12.12
CA ARG A 239 -20.59 -10.23 -12.16
C ARG A 239 -20.93 -10.76 -10.77
N LEU A 240 -20.06 -10.53 -9.77
CA LEU A 240 -20.34 -10.91 -8.38
C LEU A 240 -21.61 -10.23 -7.87
N ARG A 241 -21.75 -8.94 -8.11
CA ARG A 241 -22.91 -8.15 -7.65
C ARG A 241 -24.22 -8.55 -8.34
N ALA A 242 -24.13 -9.05 -9.57
CA ALA A 242 -25.27 -9.53 -10.36
C ALA A 242 -25.59 -11.03 -10.13
N GLU A 243 -24.71 -11.78 -9.45
CA GLU A 243 -24.90 -13.20 -9.19
C GLU A 243 -26.15 -13.42 -8.31
N PRO A 244 -27.15 -14.21 -8.78
CA PRO A 244 -28.40 -14.39 -8.05
C PRO A 244 -28.24 -14.85 -6.59
N LEU A 245 -27.22 -15.65 -6.30
CA LEU A 245 -26.90 -16.11 -4.95
C LEU A 245 -26.55 -14.97 -3.98
N TRP A 246 -26.04 -13.85 -4.50
CA TRP A 246 -25.49 -12.76 -3.70
C TRP A 246 -26.15 -11.43 -3.94
N SER A 247 -26.89 -11.24 -5.05
CA SER A 247 -27.45 -9.95 -5.50
C SER A 247 -28.23 -9.22 -4.42
N GLU A 248 -28.95 -9.96 -3.55
CA GLU A 248 -29.67 -9.37 -2.42
C GLU A 248 -28.74 -8.62 -1.44
N ARG A 249 -27.50 -9.10 -1.25
CA ARG A 249 -26.52 -8.44 -0.36
C ARG A 249 -26.05 -7.10 -0.93
N PHE A 250 -26.08 -6.94 -2.25
CA PHE A 250 -25.63 -5.77 -2.96
C PHE A 250 -26.75 -4.83 -3.42
N SER A 251 -28.02 -5.22 -3.24
CA SER A 251 -29.18 -4.55 -3.81
C SER A 251 -29.35 -3.09 -3.40
N GLU A 252 -28.89 -2.73 -2.20
CA GLU A 252 -28.97 -1.36 -1.65
C GLU A 252 -27.64 -0.62 -1.68
N CYS A 253 -26.60 -1.23 -2.27
CA CYS A 253 -25.28 -0.63 -2.33
C CYS A 253 -25.27 0.66 -3.14
N ARG A 254 -24.75 1.72 -2.52
CA ARG A 254 -24.46 3.00 -3.17
C ARG A 254 -22.97 3.26 -3.08
N GLU A 255 -22.34 3.42 -4.24
CA GLU A 255 -20.90 3.66 -4.33
C GLU A 255 -20.56 5.09 -3.89
N VAL A 256 -19.56 5.21 -3.01
CA VAL A 256 -19.02 6.48 -2.52
C VAL A 256 -17.56 6.69 -2.90
N GLY A 257 -16.88 5.66 -3.37
CA GLY A 257 -15.50 5.73 -3.83
C GLY A 257 -15.06 4.50 -4.60
N ARG A 258 -14.05 4.65 -5.45
CA ARG A 258 -13.43 3.54 -6.18
C ARG A 258 -11.93 3.73 -6.35
N PHE A 259 -11.22 2.62 -6.46
CA PHE A 259 -9.81 2.63 -6.84
C PHE A 259 -9.40 1.32 -7.51
N CYS A 260 -8.35 1.40 -8.30
CA CYS A 260 -7.72 0.28 -8.98
C CYS A 260 -6.22 0.43 -8.86
N GLY A 261 -5.52 -0.68 -8.67
CA GLY A 261 -4.07 -0.63 -8.56
C GLY A 261 -3.40 -1.98 -8.73
N PRO A 262 -2.10 -1.96 -9.06
CA PRO A 262 -1.29 -3.16 -9.13
C PRO A 262 -0.94 -3.66 -7.74
N ILE A 263 -0.90 -4.98 -7.59
CA ILE A 263 -0.52 -5.70 -6.37
C ILE A 263 0.71 -6.55 -6.71
N PRO A 264 1.93 -6.08 -6.38
CA PRO A 264 3.16 -6.81 -6.68
C PRO A 264 3.41 -7.88 -5.62
N SER A 265 3.57 -9.12 -6.03
CA SER A 265 3.86 -10.24 -5.12
C SER A 265 5.11 -11.00 -5.54
N GLY A 266 5.83 -11.48 -4.54
CA GLY A 266 7.08 -12.21 -4.70
C GLY A 266 8.30 -11.32 -4.86
N LEU A 267 9.21 -11.47 -3.88
CA LEU A 267 10.43 -10.67 -3.75
C LEU A 267 11.19 -10.53 -5.07
N VAL A 268 11.57 -9.33 -5.40
CA VAL A 268 12.43 -9.02 -6.55
C VAL A 268 13.77 -9.75 -6.44
N LYS A 269 14.41 -10.00 -7.58
CA LYS A 269 15.67 -10.78 -7.62
C LYS A 269 16.81 -10.12 -6.82
N ARG A 270 16.84 -8.79 -6.79
CA ARG A 270 17.88 -8.01 -6.12
C ARG A 270 17.23 -6.92 -5.28
N PRO A 271 16.76 -7.25 -4.04
CA PRO A 271 16.12 -6.26 -3.18
C PRO A 271 17.12 -5.25 -2.59
N MET A 272 18.41 -5.53 -2.68
CA MET A 272 19.49 -4.63 -2.30
C MET A 272 20.63 -4.71 -3.32
N ILE A 273 21.18 -3.56 -3.71
CA ILE A 273 22.34 -3.40 -4.57
C ILE A 273 23.15 -2.23 -4.03
N GLY A 274 24.43 -2.49 -3.64
CA GLY A 274 25.26 -1.44 -3.08
C GLY A 274 24.58 -0.71 -1.92
N ARG A 275 24.38 0.57 -2.10
CA ARG A 275 23.75 1.48 -1.12
C ARG A 275 22.27 1.73 -1.38
N VAL A 276 21.60 0.84 -2.12
CA VAL A 276 20.19 0.99 -2.47
C VAL A 276 19.40 -0.25 -2.05
N ALA A 277 18.33 -0.07 -1.28
CA ALA A 277 17.47 -1.15 -0.80
C ALA A 277 15.99 -0.87 -1.09
N LEU A 278 15.19 -1.92 -1.31
CA LEU A 278 13.75 -1.83 -1.56
C LEU A 278 12.95 -2.43 -0.41
N PHE A 279 11.79 -1.83 -0.13
CA PHE A 279 10.89 -2.23 0.95
C PHE A 279 9.43 -2.27 0.48
N GLY A 280 8.62 -3.07 1.16
CA GLY A 280 7.18 -3.18 0.86
C GLY A 280 6.89 -3.57 -0.58
N ASP A 281 5.90 -2.93 -1.19
CA ASP A 281 5.48 -3.20 -2.56
C ASP A 281 6.56 -2.91 -3.60
N ALA A 282 7.47 -1.96 -3.33
CA ALA A 282 8.63 -1.70 -4.17
C ALA A 282 9.53 -2.93 -4.30
N ALA A 283 9.63 -3.73 -3.26
CA ALA A 283 10.36 -4.99 -3.24
C ALA A 283 9.53 -6.21 -3.67
N GLY A 284 8.22 -6.05 -3.90
CA GLY A 284 7.30 -7.16 -4.16
C GLY A 284 6.89 -7.93 -2.90
N LEU A 285 6.86 -7.27 -1.74
CA LEU A 285 6.53 -7.87 -0.46
C LEU A 285 5.04 -7.71 -0.09
N CYS A 286 4.20 -7.32 -1.04
CA CYS A 286 2.77 -7.37 -0.81
C CYS A 286 2.35 -8.82 -0.52
N LYS A 287 1.71 -9.02 0.62
CA LYS A 287 1.09 -10.31 0.94
C LYS A 287 -0.31 -10.29 0.36
N PRO A 288 -0.60 -11.17 -0.62
CA PRO A 288 -1.94 -11.29 -1.17
C PRO A 288 -2.92 -11.90 -0.18
#